data_a969551dcb5c74c44ae00b14ead85706
#
_entry.id   a969551dcb5c74c44ae00b14ead85706
#
_cell.length_a   1.000
_cell.length_b   1.000
_cell.length_c   1.000
_cell.angle_alpha   90.00
_cell.angle_beta   90.00
_cell.angle_gamma   90.00
#
_symmetry.space_group_name_H-M   'P 1'
#
loop_
_entity.id
_entity.type
_entity.pdbx_description
1 polymer ?
#
loop_
_entity_poly.entity_id
_entity_poly.type
_entity_poly.pdbx_seq_one_letter_code
_entity_poly.pdbx_strand_id
1 'polypeptide(L)'
;REPSVVQSVGVDAEGMPAPQIPSSVLVRELVRLGLYDDALHELEYADRAWGGSAAIVATTAWIRHHRANELVAMERFQNLRGAINQMKRAYPQYLAAGGEALPAEVLKVIFPLDYWPLIKSHSDARGLDPYLMVALVAQESTFTADIRSSANAFGLMQLIPSTARRYAAKTGVRYSAAILAR
;
A
#
# COMPACT_ATOMS: atom_id res chain seq x y z
N ARG A 1 13.94 -4.51 -29.27
CA ARG A 1 13.97 -5.19 -27.97
C ARG A 1 12.53 -5.61 -27.68
N GLU A 2 12.25 -6.90 -27.73
CA GLU A 2 10.98 -7.44 -27.30
C GLU A 2 10.77 -7.06 -25.81
N PRO A 3 9.55 -6.67 -25.43
CA PRO A 3 9.25 -6.45 -24.02
C PRO A 3 9.47 -7.78 -23.29
N SER A 4 10.39 -7.79 -22.33
CA SER A 4 10.57 -8.94 -21.46
C SER A 4 9.21 -9.26 -20.83
N VAL A 5 8.69 -10.46 -21.11
CA VAL A 5 7.48 -10.98 -20.46
C VAL A 5 7.75 -10.97 -18.97
N VAL A 6 7.23 -9.97 -18.29
CA VAL A 6 7.23 -9.94 -16.82
C VAL A 6 6.38 -11.15 -16.40
N GLN A 7 7.03 -12.18 -15.87
CA GLN A 7 6.32 -13.33 -15.34
C GLN A 7 5.37 -12.82 -14.26
N SER A 8 4.08 -12.94 -14.52
CA SER A 8 3.07 -12.60 -13.53
C SER A 8 3.24 -13.55 -12.35
N VAL A 9 3.50 -13.01 -11.19
CA VAL A 9 3.53 -13.81 -9.95
C VAL A 9 2.13 -14.37 -9.74
N GLY A 10 2.01 -15.71 -9.69
CA GLY A 10 0.73 -16.38 -9.41
C GLY A 10 0.29 -16.12 -7.96
N VAL A 11 -1.02 -16.18 -7.74
CA VAL A 11 -1.61 -16.16 -6.39
C VAL A 11 -2.29 -17.49 -6.11
N ASP A 12 -2.34 -17.91 -4.85
CA ASP A 12 -3.06 -19.09 -4.40
C ASP A 12 -4.58 -18.84 -4.27
N ALA A 13 -5.31 -19.83 -3.75
CA ALA A 13 -6.75 -19.75 -3.58
C ALA A 13 -7.20 -18.65 -2.60
N GLU A 14 -6.35 -18.29 -1.65
CA GLU A 14 -6.55 -17.21 -0.69
C GLU A 14 -6.08 -15.84 -1.22
N GLY A 15 -5.55 -15.79 -2.44
CA GLY A 15 -5.04 -14.57 -3.08
C GLY A 15 -3.64 -14.16 -2.62
N MET A 16 -2.96 -14.99 -1.82
CA MET A 16 -1.58 -14.75 -1.42
C MET A 16 -0.64 -15.06 -2.60
N PRO A 17 0.31 -14.16 -2.94
CA PRO A 17 1.37 -14.48 -3.88
C PRO A 17 2.16 -15.71 -3.42
N ALA A 18 2.40 -16.66 -4.32
CA ALA A 18 2.99 -17.94 -4.00
C ALA A 18 4.43 -18.06 -4.55
N PRO A 19 5.49 -17.87 -3.73
CA PRO A 19 6.86 -18.02 -4.17
C PRO A 19 7.20 -19.51 -4.38
N GLN A 20 7.98 -19.79 -5.41
CA GLN A 20 8.51 -21.14 -5.68
C GLN A 20 9.78 -21.36 -4.84
N ILE A 21 9.59 -21.61 -3.55
CA ILE A 21 10.67 -21.88 -2.57
C ILE A 21 10.37 -23.16 -1.80
N PRO A 22 11.40 -23.86 -1.28
CA PRO A 22 11.20 -25.11 -0.53
C PRO A 22 10.27 -24.95 0.67
N SER A 23 10.32 -23.80 1.34
CA SER A 23 9.48 -23.49 2.52
C SER A 23 8.13 -22.84 2.21
N SER A 24 7.67 -22.84 0.96
CA SER A 24 6.39 -22.21 0.57
C SER A 24 5.18 -22.72 1.37
N VAL A 25 5.14 -24.03 1.68
CA VAL A 25 4.10 -24.64 2.51
C VAL A 25 4.18 -24.12 3.95
N LEU A 26 5.39 -24.06 4.53
CA LEU A 26 5.60 -23.54 5.87
C LEU A 26 5.15 -22.09 5.98
N VAL A 27 5.55 -21.23 5.03
CA VAL A 27 5.12 -19.80 4.99
C VAL A 27 3.59 -19.70 5.00
N ARG A 28 2.90 -20.50 4.19
CA ARG A 28 1.44 -20.51 4.14
C ARG A 28 0.81 -20.92 5.49
N GLU A 29 1.31 -21.97 6.11
CA GLU A 29 0.79 -22.43 7.41
C GLU A 29 1.04 -21.41 8.52
N LEU A 30 2.21 -20.76 8.54
CA LEU A 30 2.48 -19.67 9.49
C LEU A 30 1.48 -18.50 9.31
N VAL A 31 1.22 -18.11 8.07
CA VAL A 31 0.22 -17.06 7.77
C VAL A 31 -1.19 -17.48 8.22
N ARG A 32 -1.62 -18.73 7.97
CA ARG A 32 -2.93 -19.24 8.43
C ARG A 32 -3.09 -19.24 9.95
N LEU A 33 -1.98 -19.39 10.67
CA LEU A 33 -1.94 -19.33 12.13
C LEU A 33 -1.80 -17.90 12.68
N GLY A 34 -1.71 -16.87 11.82
CA GLY A 34 -1.46 -15.50 12.23
C GLY A 34 -0.03 -15.21 12.66
N LEU A 35 0.90 -16.15 12.45
CA LEU A 35 2.31 -16.03 12.81
C LEU A 35 3.07 -15.25 11.72
N TYR A 36 2.66 -14.00 11.51
CA TYR A 36 3.17 -13.17 10.41
C TYR A 36 4.67 -12.87 10.53
N ASP A 37 5.18 -12.67 11.74
CA ASP A 37 6.60 -12.39 11.97
C ASP A 37 7.47 -13.59 11.58
N ASP A 38 7.05 -14.79 11.97
CA ASP A 38 7.76 -16.01 11.61
C ASP A 38 7.73 -16.25 10.10
N ALA A 39 6.60 -16.00 9.46
CA ALA A 39 6.47 -16.09 8.00
C ALA A 39 7.39 -15.08 7.28
N LEU A 40 7.52 -13.85 7.81
CA LEU A 40 8.43 -12.83 7.26
C LEU A 40 9.90 -13.21 7.45
N HIS A 41 10.28 -13.78 8.59
CA HIS A 41 11.64 -14.29 8.83
C HIS A 41 11.99 -15.44 7.88
N GLU A 42 11.04 -16.34 7.62
CA GLU A 42 11.25 -17.44 6.67
C GLU A 42 11.46 -16.93 5.24
N LEU A 43 10.68 -15.93 4.81
CA LEU A 43 10.85 -15.29 3.50
C LEU A 43 12.17 -14.52 3.40
N GLU A 44 12.60 -13.87 4.47
CA GLU A 44 13.90 -13.19 4.52
C GLU A 44 15.07 -14.20 4.44
N TYR A 45 14.95 -15.34 5.10
CA TYR A 45 15.89 -16.43 4.94
C TYR A 45 15.92 -16.95 3.50
N ALA A 46 14.75 -17.19 2.91
CA ALA A 46 14.63 -17.67 1.54
C ALA A 46 15.27 -16.70 0.53
N ASP A 47 15.06 -15.40 0.71
CA ASP A 47 15.64 -14.35 -0.14
C ASP A 47 17.18 -14.39 -0.12
N ARG A 48 17.77 -14.58 1.08
CA ARG A 48 19.22 -14.69 1.25
C ARG A 48 19.79 -16.01 0.74
N ALA A 49 19.08 -17.12 0.96
CA ALA A 49 19.60 -18.46 0.67
C ALA A 49 19.49 -18.83 -0.81
N TRP A 50 18.43 -18.38 -1.49
CA TRP A 50 18.13 -18.81 -2.87
C TRP A 50 18.05 -17.66 -3.86
N GLY A 51 18.29 -16.43 -3.41
CA GLY A 51 18.21 -15.23 -4.22
C GLY A 51 16.80 -14.68 -4.29
N GLY A 52 16.70 -13.35 -4.37
CA GLY A 52 15.44 -12.62 -4.40
C GLY A 52 14.62 -12.88 -5.67
N SER A 53 13.31 -12.96 -5.51
CA SER A 53 12.38 -13.06 -6.65
C SER A 53 11.20 -12.09 -6.47
N ALA A 54 10.56 -11.73 -7.57
CA ALA A 54 9.34 -10.92 -7.52
C ALA A 54 8.25 -11.59 -6.67
N ALA A 55 8.19 -12.92 -6.66
CA ALA A 55 7.24 -13.68 -5.86
C ALA A 55 7.53 -13.57 -4.35
N ILE A 56 8.79 -13.66 -3.91
CA ILE A 56 9.17 -13.45 -2.50
C ILE A 56 8.82 -12.02 -2.08
N VAL A 57 9.15 -11.01 -2.90
CA VAL A 57 8.82 -9.61 -2.64
C VAL A 57 7.31 -9.40 -2.52
N ALA A 58 6.52 -9.98 -3.43
CA ALA A 58 5.06 -9.88 -3.42
C ALA A 58 4.45 -10.57 -2.20
N THR A 59 4.92 -11.77 -1.84
CA THR A 59 4.45 -12.49 -0.63
C THR A 59 4.76 -11.71 0.64
N THR A 60 5.98 -11.19 0.75
CA THR A 60 6.39 -10.31 1.86
C THR A 60 5.48 -9.08 1.97
N ALA A 61 5.18 -8.44 0.84
CA ALA A 61 4.29 -7.28 0.79
C ALA A 61 2.86 -7.63 1.23
N TRP A 62 2.34 -8.75 0.76
CA TRP A 62 1.01 -9.24 1.12
C TRP A 62 0.90 -9.52 2.63
N ILE A 63 1.88 -10.22 3.20
CA ILE A 63 1.92 -10.53 4.64
C ILE A 63 2.03 -9.25 5.47
N ARG A 64 2.90 -8.31 5.10
CA ARG A 64 3.03 -7.01 5.79
C ARG A 64 1.75 -6.18 5.75
N HIS A 65 1.02 -6.21 4.65
CA HIS A 65 -0.27 -5.55 4.53
C HIS A 65 -1.29 -6.15 5.51
N HIS A 66 -1.38 -7.47 5.60
CA HIS A 66 -2.30 -8.15 6.52
C HIS A 66 -1.91 -7.93 7.98
N ARG A 67 -0.62 -8.06 8.30
CA ARG A 67 -0.09 -7.77 9.64
C ARG A 67 -0.34 -6.33 10.08
N ALA A 68 -0.32 -5.37 9.16
CA ALA A 68 -0.55 -3.97 9.48
C ALA A 68 -1.89 -3.73 10.19
N ASN A 69 -2.89 -4.60 10.01
CA ASN A 69 -4.17 -4.50 10.69
C ASN A 69 -4.10 -4.81 12.19
N GLU A 70 -3.03 -5.47 12.64
CA GLU A 70 -2.81 -5.86 14.05
C GLU A 70 -1.89 -4.86 14.78
N LEU A 71 -1.29 -3.92 14.07
CA LEU A 71 -0.29 -3.00 14.61
C LEU A 71 -0.92 -1.68 15.08
N VAL A 72 -0.25 -1.04 16.06
CA VAL A 72 -0.58 0.31 16.51
C VAL A 72 -0.20 1.35 15.44
N ALA A 73 -0.79 2.54 15.51
CA ALA A 73 -0.83 3.53 14.43
C ALA A 73 0.51 3.76 13.69
N MET A 74 1.60 4.07 14.40
CA MET A 74 2.88 4.40 13.75
C MET A 74 3.48 3.20 13.00
N GLU A 75 3.50 2.03 13.64
CA GLU A 75 4.04 0.80 13.04
C GLU A 75 3.17 0.33 11.87
N ARG A 76 1.84 0.49 12.00
CA ARG A 76 0.88 0.22 10.94
C ARG A 76 1.23 0.99 9.67
N PHE A 77 1.43 2.30 9.75
CA PHE A 77 1.70 3.13 8.56
C PHE A 77 3.02 2.79 7.89
N GLN A 78 4.07 2.51 8.67
CA GLN A 78 5.36 2.09 8.12
C GLN A 78 5.26 0.75 7.39
N ASN A 79 4.59 -0.23 7.99
CA ASN A 79 4.37 -1.54 7.37
C ASN A 79 3.51 -1.43 6.11
N LEU A 80 2.41 -0.68 6.16
CA LEU A 80 1.52 -0.47 5.01
C LEU A 80 2.25 0.19 3.84
N ARG A 81 2.99 1.27 4.09
CA ARG A 81 3.79 1.95 3.06
C ARG A 81 4.87 1.05 2.47
N GLY A 82 5.54 0.27 3.33
CA GLY A 82 6.52 -0.73 2.90
C GLY A 82 5.89 -1.79 2.01
N ALA A 83 4.74 -2.33 2.41
CA ALA A 83 3.98 -3.30 1.64
C ALA A 83 3.56 -2.77 0.26
N ILE A 84 2.99 -1.56 0.20
CA ILE A 84 2.59 -0.92 -1.06
C ILE A 84 3.79 -0.78 -2.01
N ASN A 85 4.90 -0.25 -1.52
CA ASN A 85 6.09 -0.03 -2.35
C ASN A 85 6.72 -1.35 -2.82
N GLN A 86 6.71 -2.39 -1.98
CA GLN A 86 7.18 -3.72 -2.36
C GLN A 86 6.27 -4.36 -3.42
N MET A 87 4.94 -4.27 -3.25
CA MET A 87 3.99 -4.81 -4.21
C MET A 87 4.09 -4.09 -5.57
N LYS A 88 4.22 -2.77 -5.59
CA LYS A 88 4.47 -1.99 -6.82
C LYS A 88 5.74 -2.42 -7.54
N ARG A 89 6.80 -2.78 -6.82
CA ARG A 89 8.03 -3.30 -7.43
C ARG A 89 7.86 -4.71 -8.00
N ALA A 90 7.09 -5.56 -7.32
CA ALA A 90 6.81 -6.92 -7.79
C ALA A 90 5.90 -6.94 -9.03
N TYR A 91 5.03 -5.94 -9.16
CA TYR A 91 4.07 -5.80 -10.26
C TYR A 91 4.18 -4.41 -10.92
N PRO A 92 5.28 -4.10 -11.62
CA PRO A 92 5.52 -2.76 -12.17
C PRO A 92 4.49 -2.34 -13.23
N GLN A 93 3.75 -3.30 -13.80
CA GLN A 93 2.68 -3.09 -14.77
C GLN A 93 1.38 -2.56 -14.16
N TYR A 94 1.29 -2.35 -12.85
CA TYR A 94 0.05 -1.94 -12.17
C TYR A 94 -0.55 -0.61 -12.68
N LEU A 95 0.24 0.25 -13.33
CA LEU A 95 -0.22 1.47 -14.00
C LEU A 95 -0.22 1.37 -15.53
N ALA A 96 0.20 0.24 -16.10
CA ALA A 96 0.20 0.03 -17.54
C ALA A 96 -1.14 -0.54 -18.02
N ALA A 97 -1.37 -0.52 -19.33
CA ALA A 97 -2.49 -1.24 -19.93
C ALA A 97 -2.41 -2.73 -19.55
N GLY A 98 -3.49 -3.27 -19.02
CA GLY A 98 -3.55 -4.62 -18.45
C GLY A 98 -3.29 -4.71 -16.94
N GLY A 99 -2.94 -3.59 -16.28
CA GLY A 99 -2.80 -3.55 -14.82
C GLY A 99 -4.11 -3.85 -14.08
N GLU A 100 -5.24 -3.56 -14.72
CA GLU A 100 -6.59 -3.90 -14.24
C GLU A 100 -6.85 -5.42 -14.19
N ALA A 101 -6.07 -6.21 -14.93
CA ALA A 101 -6.15 -7.68 -14.92
C ALA A 101 -5.32 -8.32 -13.79
N LEU A 102 -4.60 -7.51 -12.99
CA LEU A 102 -3.91 -8.03 -11.82
C LEU A 102 -4.91 -8.61 -10.80
N PRO A 103 -4.51 -9.64 -10.04
CA PRO A 103 -5.35 -10.21 -8.99
C PRO A 103 -5.85 -9.13 -8.03
N ALA A 104 -7.13 -9.20 -7.64
CA ALA A 104 -7.75 -8.21 -6.76
C ALA A 104 -6.98 -8.05 -5.44
N GLU A 105 -6.44 -9.13 -4.89
CA GLU A 105 -5.65 -9.11 -3.65
C GLU A 105 -4.32 -8.34 -3.80
N VAL A 106 -3.71 -8.37 -4.98
CA VAL A 106 -2.55 -7.54 -5.31
C VAL A 106 -2.94 -6.06 -5.38
N LEU A 107 -4.05 -5.75 -6.07
CA LEU A 107 -4.55 -4.39 -6.19
C LEU A 107 -4.98 -3.81 -4.83
N LYS A 108 -5.56 -4.61 -3.93
CA LYS A 108 -5.91 -4.19 -2.57
C LYS A 108 -4.69 -3.81 -1.73
N VAL A 109 -3.53 -4.45 -1.95
CA VAL A 109 -2.28 -4.03 -1.29
C VAL A 109 -1.77 -2.72 -1.86
N ILE A 110 -1.81 -2.54 -3.19
CA ILE A 110 -1.34 -1.31 -3.86
C ILE A 110 -2.24 -0.12 -3.56
N PHE A 111 -3.56 -0.36 -3.51
CA PHE A 111 -4.62 0.63 -3.28
C PHE A 111 -5.49 0.21 -2.10
N PRO A 112 -5.01 0.35 -0.86
CA PRO A 112 -5.75 -0.06 0.32
C PRO A 112 -7.05 0.75 0.47
N LEU A 113 -8.12 0.08 0.89
CA LEU A 113 -9.46 0.65 0.98
C LEU A 113 -9.80 1.27 2.34
N ASP A 114 -8.83 1.35 3.26
CA ASP A 114 -9.03 1.88 4.62
C ASP A 114 -9.66 3.28 4.64
N TYR A 115 -9.27 4.12 3.69
CA TYR A 115 -9.77 5.50 3.57
C TYR A 115 -10.93 5.65 2.57
N TRP A 116 -11.38 4.56 1.95
CA TRP A 116 -12.42 4.62 0.92
C TRP A 116 -13.72 5.28 1.38
N PRO A 117 -14.30 4.93 2.56
CA PRO A 117 -15.55 5.58 3.01
C PRO A 117 -15.39 7.09 3.16
N LEU A 118 -14.24 7.55 3.68
CA LEU A 118 -13.94 8.97 3.84
C LEU A 118 -13.78 9.67 2.49
N ILE A 119 -12.96 9.10 1.61
CA ILE A 119 -12.70 9.65 0.27
C ILE A 119 -14.01 9.74 -0.51
N LYS A 120 -14.79 8.65 -0.54
CA LYS A 120 -16.05 8.60 -1.26
C LYS A 120 -17.05 9.65 -0.75
N SER A 121 -17.26 9.73 0.55
CA SER A 121 -18.19 10.69 1.16
C SER A 121 -17.83 12.13 0.81
N HIS A 122 -16.56 12.50 0.92
CA HIS A 122 -16.12 13.86 0.60
C HIS A 122 -16.09 14.17 -0.90
N SER A 123 -15.86 13.19 -1.73
CA SER A 123 -15.89 13.34 -3.20
C SER A 123 -17.32 13.54 -3.68
N ASP A 124 -18.25 12.65 -3.28
CA ASP A 124 -19.67 12.72 -3.65
C ASP A 124 -20.29 14.07 -3.25
N ALA A 125 -20.01 14.54 -2.03
CA ALA A 125 -20.50 15.82 -1.53
C ALA A 125 -20.03 17.04 -2.35
N ARG A 126 -19.02 16.86 -3.20
CA ARG A 126 -18.42 17.93 -4.02
C ARG A 126 -18.48 17.67 -5.51
N GLY A 127 -19.16 16.62 -5.94
CA GLY A 127 -19.25 16.21 -7.35
C GLY A 127 -17.90 15.83 -7.96
N LEU A 128 -16.97 15.30 -7.14
CA LEU A 128 -15.66 14.83 -7.58
C LEU A 128 -15.70 13.32 -7.80
N ASP A 129 -14.89 12.85 -8.75
CA ASP A 129 -14.68 11.41 -8.93
C ASP A 129 -13.85 10.83 -7.75
N PRO A 130 -14.41 9.91 -6.94
CA PRO A 130 -13.71 9.33 -5.82
C PRO A 130 -12.49 8.48 -6.23
N TYR A 131 -12.50 7.88 -7.40
CA TYR A 131 -11.35 7.11 -7.91
C TYR A 131 -10.18 8.03 -8.27
N LEU A 132 -10.46 9.22 -8.83
CA LEU A 132 -9.43 10.25 -9.04
C LEU A 132 -8.83 10.69 -7.70
N MET A 133 -9.65 10.84 -6.65
CA MET A 133 -9.15 11.21 -5.33
C MET A 133 -8.30 10.11 -4.69
N VAL A 134 -8.65 8.82 -4.87
CA VAL A 134 -7.81 7.69 -4.46
C VAL A 134 -6.45 7.71 -5.18
N ALA A 135 -6.47 7.93 -6.50
CA ALA A 135 -5.24 8.00 -7.30
C ALA A 135 -4.33 9.15 -6.83
N LEU A 136 -4.92 10.31 -6.48
CA LEU A 136 -4.18 11.45 -5.93
C LEU A 136 -3.57 11.10 -4.57
N VAL A 137 -4.30 10.50 -3.64
CA VAL A 137 -3.77 10.03 -2.34
C VAL A 137 -2.65 9.01 -2.52
N ALA A 138 -2.80 8.09 -3.47
CA ALA A 138 -1.76 7.10 -3.80
C ALA A 138 -0.47 7.76 -4.28
N GLN A 139 -0.58 8.83 -5.06
CA GLN A 139 0.55 9.60 -5.59
C GLN A 139 1.20 10.48 -4.53
N GLU A 140 0.41 11.19 -3.73
CA GLU A 140 0.90 12.19 -2.78
C GLU A 140 1.54 11.56 -1.53
N SER A 141 0.94 10.54 -0.94
CA SER A 141 1.35 10.00 0.36
C SER A 141 1.61 8.50 0.38
N THR A 142 1.27 7.78 -0.68
CA THR A 142 1.20 6.31 -0.63
C THR A 142 0.33 5.85 0.56
N PHE A 143 -0.83 6.47 0.74
CA PHE A 143 -1.81 6.22 1.83
C PHE A 143 -1.23 6.37 3.25
N THR A 144 -0.20 7.17 3.43
CA THR A 144 0.42 7.43 4.74
C THR A 144 -0.13 8.72 5.33
N ALA A 145 -1.00 8.62 6.33
CA ALA A 145 -1.73 9.77 6.88
C ALA A 145 -0.85 10.73 7.71
N ASP A 146 0.19 10.23 8.34
CA ASP A 146 1.10 10.98 9.22
C ASP A 146 2.39 11.44 8.52
N ILE A 147 2.47 11.28 7.19
CA ILE A 147 3.67 11.65 6.44
C ILE A 147 3.84 13.17 6.35
N ARG A 148 5.08 13.61 6.52
CA ARG A 148 5.50 14.99 6.25
C ARG A 148 6.64 14.98 5.24
N SER A 149 6.51 15.76 4.17
CA SER A 149 7.56 15.89 3.16
C SER A 149 8.64 16.89 3.58
N SER A 150 9.77 16.85 2.86
CA SER A 150 10.83 17.86 3.00
C SER A 150 10.36 19.29 2.68
N ALA A 151 9.34 19.42 1.80
CA ALA A 151 8.69 20.68 1.48
C ALA A 151 7.61 21.10 2.50
N ASN A 152 7.54 20.42 3.66
CA ASN A 152 6.58 20.68 4.72
C ASN A 152 5.12 20.49 4.29
N ALA A 153 4.86 19.52 3.41
CA ALA A 153 3.51 19.07 3.08
C ALA A 153 3.08 17.95 4.04
N PHE A 154 1.80 17.87 4.39
CA PHE A 154 1.26 17.00 5.43
C PHE A 154 0.13 16.11 4.94
N GLY A 155 0.12 14.89 5.46
CA GLY A 155 -1.01 13.97 5.43
C GLY A 155 -1.27 13.33 4.08
N LEU A 156 -2.43 12.69 3.95
CA LEU A 156 -2.83 11.92 2.78
C LEU A 156 -2.76 12.72 1.47
N MET A 157 -3.11 14.00 1.50
CA MET A 157 -3.19 14.89 0.34
C MET A 157 -1.99 15.84 0.23
N GLN A 158 -0.96 15.65 1.03
CA GLN A 158 0.26 16.46 1.04
C GLN A 158 0.00 17.98 0.96
N LEU A 159 -0.84 18.49 1.87
CA LEU A 159 -1.15 19.91 1.92
C LEU A 159 -0.03 20.69 2.60
N ILE A 160 0.52 21.69 1.90
CA ILE A 160 1.44 22.65 2.52
C ILE A 160 0.66 23.66 3.38
N PRO A 161 1.25 24.19 4.49
CA PRO A 161 0.56 25.07 5.42
C PRO A 161 -0.05 26.32 4.78
N SER A 162 0.58 26.91 3.77
CA SER A 162 0.05 28.07 3.05
C SER A 162 -1.24 27.73 2.31
N THR A 163 -1.27 26.60 1.61
CA THR A 163 -2.45 26.09 0.91
C THR A 163 -3.57 25.78 1.89
N ALA A 164 -3.26 25.03 2.97
CA ALA A 164 -4.22 24.67 3.99
C ALA A 164 -4.86 25.92 4.65
N ARG A 165 -4.06 26.94 4.99
CA ARG A 165 -4.55 28.20 5.55
C ARG A 165 -5.48 28.95 4.58
N ARG A 166 -5.09 29.02 3.29
CA ARG A 166 -5.89 29.70 2.26
C ARG A 166 -7.25 29.03 2.07
N TYR A 167 -7.31 27.72 2.03
CA TYR A 167 -8.56 27.00 1.82
C TYR A 167 -9.41 26.89 3.09
N ALA A 168 -8.79 26.80 4.26
CA ALA A 168 -9.50 26.87 5.55
C ALA A 168 -10.36 28.14 5.66
N ALA A 169 -9.79 29.29 5.29
CA ALA A 169 -10.50 30.56 5.27
C ALA A 169 -11.70 30.56 4.31
N LYS A 170 -11.59 29.84 3.17
CA LYS A 170 -12.69 29.75 2.16
C LYS A 170 -13.78 28.78 2.54
N THR A 171 -13.47 27.75 3.33
CA THR A 171 -14.38 26.65 3.68
C THR A 171 -14.98 26.78 5.08
N GLY A 172 -14.63 27.84 5.82
CA GLY A 172 -15.05 28.03 7.21
C GLY A 172 -14.40 27.07 8.21
N VAL A 173 -13.40 26.31 7.78
CA VAL A 173 -12.66 25.38 8.64
C VAL A 173 -11.58 26.17 9.40
N ARG A 174 -11.46 25.95 10.71
CA ARG A 174 -10.41 26.58 11.49
C ARG A 174 -9.05 25.99 11.14
N TYR A 175 -8.14 26.81 10.63
CA TYR A 175 -6.75 26.41 10.41
C TYR A 175 -5.99 26.25 11.73
N SER A 176 -5.29 25.14 11.87
CA SER A 176 -4.31 24.92 12.91
C SER A 176 -3.20 24.03 12.37
N ALA A 177 -1.94 24.39 12.60
CA ALA A 177 -0.81 23.54 12.21
C ALA A 177 -0.87 22.15 12.89
N ALA A 178 -1.35 22.09 14.13
CA ALA A 178 -1.52 20.84 14.86
C ALA A 178 -2.64 19.96 14.28
N ILE A 179 -3.72 20.55 13.72
CA ILE A 179 -4.79 19.81 13.03
C ILE A 179 -4.29 19.29 11.68
N LEU A 180 -3.50 20.10 10.97
CA LEU A 180 -2.94 19.70 9.68
C LEU A 180 -1.95 18.53 9.79
N ALA A 181 -1.26 18.44 10.94
CA ALA A 181 -0.23 17.41 11.21
C ALA A 181 -0.78 16.12 11.84
N ARG A 182 -2.09 16.03 12.09
CA ARG A 182 -2.80 14.85 12.61
C ARG A 182 -3.49 14.07 11.52
#